data_cc3d787e861a0a1f9fb5794a0b4bed88
#
_entry.id   cc3d787e861a0a1f9fb5794a0b4bed88
#
_cell.length_a   1.000
_cell.length_b   1.000
_cell.length_c   1.000
_cell.angle_alpha   90.00
_cell.angle_beta   90.00
_cell.angle_gamma   90.00
#
_symmetry.space_group_name_H-M   'P 1'
#
loop_
_entity.id
_entity.type
_entity.pdbx_description
1 polymer ?
#
loop_
_entity_poly.entity_id
_entity_poly.type
_entity_poly.pdbx_seq_one_letter_code
_entity_poly.pdbx_strand_id
1 'polypeptide(L)'
;MFTNIKLLLKTGSTDILITVTDRYDNVLQTIYGAREILLENKIDLPNTLTLHIDNPTNLFVQLQDLWLGGIKLPKNILCQIGNFTDTKSNSTCTTYWTTSGKATINFHSNDFIQYHLINGNKLTALLQI
;
A
#
# COMPACT_ATOMS: atom_id res chain seq x y z
N MET A 1 -10.82 14.38 -1.88
CA MET A 1 -9.87 14.59 -3.00
C MET A 1 -9.49 13.25 -3.59
N PHE A 2 -9.69 13.08 -4.88
CA PHE A 2 -9.31 11.84 -5.56
C PHE A 2 -7.85 11.92 -6.01
N THR A 3 -7.14 10.82 -5.85
CA THR A 3 -5.77 10.70 -6.33
C THR A 3 -5.50 9.29 -6.84
N ASN A 4 -4.52 9.16 -7.70
CA ASN A 4 -4.10 7.86 -8.21
C ASN A 4 -3.14 7.20 -7.22
N ILE A 5 -3.36 5.92 -6.98
CA ILE A 5 -2.40 5.07 -6.28
C ILE A 5 -1.91 3.98 -7.22
N LYS A 6 -0.71 3.55 -6.99
CA LYS A 6 -0.09 2.46 -7.73
C LYS A 6 0.75 1.63 -6.76
N LEU A 7 0.54 0.33 -6.76
CA LEU A 7 1.28 -0.60 -5.91
C LEU A 7 1.97 -1.64 -6.78
N LEU A 8 3.22 -1.92 -6.46
CA LEU A 8 3.95 -3.04 -7.03
C LEU A 8 4.17 -4.07 -5.93
N LEU A 9 3.53 -5.23 -6.10
CA LEU A 9 3.65 -6.36 -5.19
C LEU A 9 4.41 -7.47 -5.86
N LYS A 10 5.24 -8.17 -5.10
CA LYS A 10 5.91 -9.40 -5.53
C LYS A 10 5.56 -10.53 -4.59
N THR A 11 5.37 -11.71 -5.14
CA THR A 11 5.08 -12.92 -4.37
C THR A 11 6.07 -14.02 -4.70
N GLY A 12 6.38 -14.86 -3.72
CA GLY A 12 7.24 -16.03 -3.92
C GLY A 12 6.49 -17.26 -4.43
N SER A 13 5.17 -17.19 -4.54
CA SER A 13 4.35 -18.33 -4.94
C SER A 13 3.12 -17.87 -5.72
N THR A 14 2.66 -18.71 -6.64
CA THR A 14 1.40 -18.51 -7.37
C THR A 14 0.17 -18.99 -6.58
N ASP A 15 0.35 -19.53 -5.38
CA ASP A 15 -0.75 -20.02 -4.55
C ASP A 15 -1.26 -18.97 -3.54
N ILE A 16 -0.78 -17.75 -3.63
CA ILE A 16 -1.14 -16.67 -2.72
C ILE A 16 -2.29 -15.86 -3.30
N LEU A 17 -3.35 -15.67 -2.50
CA LEU A 17 -4.50 -14.83 -2.85
C LEU A 17 -4.39 -13.49 -2.13
N ILE A 18 -4.50 -12.41 -2.87
CA ILE A 18 -4.48 -11.05 -2.31
C ILE A 18 -5.76 -10.33 -2.75
N THR A 19 -6.51 -9.85 -1.77
CA THR A 19 -7.71 -9.04 -2.02
C THR A 19 -7.46 -7.63 -1.48
N VAL A 20 -7.62 -6.62 -2.32
CA VAL A 20 -7.42 -5.22 -1.95
C VAL A 20 -8.77 -4.55 -1.79
N THR A 21 -9.01 -3.97 -0.62
CA THR A 21 -10.24 -3.25 -0.31
C THR A 21 -9.94 -1.81 0.12
N ASP A 22 -10.92 -0.92 -0.05
CA ASP A 22 -10.86 0.45 0.44
C ASP A 22 -11.48 0.57 1.84
N ARG A 23 -11.57 1.79 2.38
CA ARG A 23 -12.13 2.03 3.72
C ARG A 23 -13.62 1.67 3.84
N TYR A 24 -14.31 1.53 2.73
CA TYR A 24 -15.74 1.16 2.70
C TYR A 24 -15.93 -0.33 2.44
N ASP A 25 -14.86 -1.12 2.52
CA ASP A 25 -14.83 -2.55 2.21
C ASP A 25 -15.20 -2.88 0.75
N ASN A 26 -15.09 -1.91 -0.14
CA ASN A 26 -15.22 -2.17 -1.57
C ASN A 26 -13.99 -2.92 -2.07
N VAL A 27 -14.21 -4.03 -2.76
CA VAL A 27 -13.12 -4.78 -3.38
C VAL A 27 -12.63 -4.03 -4.62
N LEU A 28 -11.40 -3.53 -4.52
CA LEU A 28 -10.77 -2.85 -5.65
C LEU A 28 -10.15 -3.84 -6.61
N GLN A 29 -9.56 -4.90 -6.09
CA GLN A 29 -8.94 -5.94 -6.90
C GLN A 29 -8.77 -7.23 -6.11
N THR A 30 -8.91 -8.36 -6.81
CA THR A 30 -8.57 -9.69 -6.30
C THR A 30 -7.53 -10.29 -7.22
N ILE A 31 -6.43 -10.77 -6.64
CA ILE A 31 -5.29 -11.27 -7.40
C ILE A 31 -4.93 -12.66 -6.89
N TYR A 32 -4.89 -13.60 -7.82
CA TYR A 32 -4.48 -14.98 -7.55
C TYR A 32 -3.62 -15.49 -8.68
N GLY A 33 -2.58 -16.24 -8.33
CA GLY A 33 -1.75 -16.90 -9.33
C GLY A 33 -0.69 -16.02 -9.98
N ALA A 34 -0.37 -14.87 -9.39
CA ALA A 34 0.60 -13.93 -9.93
C ALA A 34 1.82 -13.82 -9.05
N ARG A 35 3.00 -13.68 -9.65
CA ARG A 35 4.26 -13.43 -8.94
C ARG A 35 4.64 -11.97 -8.89
N GLU A 36 4.17 -11.20 -9.83
CA GLU A 36 4.36 -9.75 -9.86
C GLU A 36 3.02 -9.12 -10.18
N ILE A 37 2.64 -8.16 -9.36
CA ILE A 37 1.33 -7.55 -9.42
C ILE A 37 1.52 -6.04 -9.43
N LEU A 38 1.03 -5.42 -10.51
CA LEU A 38 0.95 -3.97 -10.59
C LEU A 38 -0.53 -3.59 -10.47
N LEU A 39 -0.86 -2.89 -9.38
CA LEU A 39 -2.22 -2.45 -9.13
C LEU A 39 -2.26 -0.94 -9.24
N GLU A 40 -3.16 -0.43 -10.08
CA GLU A 40 -3.42 1.00 -10.21
C GLU A 40 -4.88 1.27 -9.90
N ASN A 41 -5.13 2.29 -9.09
CA ASN A 41 -6.48 2.67 -8.74
C ASN A 41 -6.56 4.15 -8.40
N LYS A 42 -7.78 4.67 -8.43
CA LYS A 42 -8.08 6.03 -8.03
C LYS A 42 -8.87 5.98 -6.74
N ILE A 43 -8.38 6.64 -5.72
CA ILE A 43 -9.01 6.64 -4.40
C ILE A 43 -9.32 8.04 -3.93
N ASP A 44 -10.35 8.15 -3.09
CA ASP A 44 -10.72 9.39 -2.43
C ASP A 44 -9.96 9.49 -1.10
N LEU A 45 -9.29 10.60 -0.87
CA LEU A 45 -8.57 10.85 0.37
C LEU A 45 -9.44 11.62 1.37
N PRO A 46 -9.39 11.31 2.66
CA PRO A 46 -8.60 10.24 3.30
C PRO A 46 -9.16 8.85 3.01
N ASN A 47 -8.30 7.85 2.98
CA ASN A 47 -8.70 6.48 2.70
C ASN A 47 -7.76 5.49 3.39
N THR A 48 -8.22 4.26 3.49
CA THR A 48 -7.42 3.14 4.01
C THR A 48 -7.51 2.00 3.02
N LEU A 49 -6.36 1.55 2.55
CA LEU A 49 -6.28 0.33 1.74
C LEU A 49 -5.93 -0.84 2.63
N THR A 50 -6.63 -1.93 2.47
CA THR A 50 -6.32 -3.18 3.16
C THR A 50 -6.01 -4.25 2.14
N LEU A 51 -4.83 -4.85 2.27
CA LEU A 51 -4.44 -6.03 1.51
C LEU A 51 -4.72 -7.24 2.38
N HIS A 52 -5.74 -8.00 2.02
CA HIS A 52 -6.08 -9.26 2.69
C HIS A 52 -5.26 -10.36 2.03
N ILE A 53 -4.30 -10.91 2.75
CA ILE A 53 -3.36 -11.89 2.24
C ILE A 53 -3.75 -13.26 2.76
N ASP A 54 -4.11 -14.15 1.85
CA ASP A 54 -4.30 -15.57 2.12
C ASP A 54 -3.13 -16.33 1.54
N ASN A 55 -2.21 -16.72 2.42
CA ASN A 55 -0.94 -17.33 2.06
C ASN A 55 -0.85 -18.72 2.67
N PRO A 56 -1.21 -19.78 1.92
CA PRO A 56 -1.08 -21.16 2.40
C PRO A 56 0.36 -21.66 2.40
N THR A 57 1.30 -20.86 1.88
CA THR A 57 2.73 -21.19 1.81
C THR A 57 3.50 -20.43 2.88
N ASN A 58 4.79 -20.70 3.00
CA ASN A 58 5.71 -19.90 3.81
C ASN A 58 6.53 -18.94 2.96
N LEU A 59 6.16 -18.76 1.71
CA LEU A 59 6.86 -17.89 0.79
C LEU A 59 6.35 -16.45 0.93
N PHE A 60 7.13 -15.52 0.42
CA PHE A 60 6.92 -14.11 0.73
C PHE A 60 5.81 -13.45 -0.10
N VAL A 61 5.25 -12.41 0.47
CA VAL A 61 4.56 -11.30 -0.21
C VAL A 61 5.30 -10.03 0.14
N GLN A 62 5.69 -9.25 -0.85
CA GLN A 62 6.43 -8.01 -0.67
C GLN A 62 5.73 -6.86 -1.35
N LEU A 63 5.47 -5.79 -0.59
CA LEU A 63 5.13 -4.49 -1.15
C LEU A 63 6.44 -3.82 -1.55
N GLN A 64 6.78 -3.89 -2.83
CA GLN A 64 8.04 -3.39 -3.31
C GLN A 64 8.03 -1.88 -3.45
N ASP A 65 7.01 -1.35 -4.11
CA ASP A 65 6.87 0.08 -4.34
C ASP A 65 5.43 0.53 -4.22
N LEU A 66 5.25 1.77 -3.80
CA LEU A 66 3.96 2.43 -3.77
C LEU A 66 4.11 3.86 -4.24
N TRP A 67 3.24 4.27 -5.16
CA TRP A 67 3.18 5.64 -5.66
C TRP A 67 1.86 6.27 -5.23
N LEU A 68 1.93 7.50 -4.78
CA LEU A 68 0.76 8.32 -4.45
C LEU A 68 0.80 9.59 -5.29
N GLY A 69 -0.20 9.76 -6.14
CA GLY A 69 -0.25 10.92 -7.04
C GLY A 69 0.94 10.99 -8.00
N GLY A 70 1.44 9.82 -8.44
CA GLY A 70 2.56 9.75 -9.35
C GLY A 70 3.95 9.83 -8.68
N ILE A 71 4.02 9.99 -7.37
CA ILE A 71 5.26 10.10 -6.62
C ILE A 71 5.49 8.81 -5.81
N LYS A 72 6.65 8.22 -6.00
CA LYS A 72 7.05 7.02 -5.28
C LYS A 72 7.34 7.33 -3.83
N LEU A 73 6.68 6.61 -2.92
CA LEU A 73 6.90 6.79 -1.49
C LEU A 73 8.15 6.04 -1.02
N PRO A 74 9.03 6.69 -0.24
CA PRO A 74 10.14 6.00 0.39
C PRO A 74 9.65 4.98 1.42
N LYS A 75 10.46 3.95 1.68
CA LYS A 75 10.08 2.88 2.61
C LYS A 75 9.86 3.37 4.03
N ASN A 76 10.59 4.37 4.48
CA ASN A 76 10.38 4.95 5.80
C ASN A 76 8.99 5.60 5.95
N ILE A 77 8.47 6.20 4.88
CA ILE A 77 7.10 6.75 4.88
C ILE A 77 6.08 5.61 4.88
N LEU A 78 6.31 4.56 4.10
CA LEU A 78 5.44 3.37 4.13
C LEU A 78 5.36 2.77 5.53
N CYS A 79 6.47 2.77 6.25
CA CYS A 79 6.50 2.32 7.64
C CYS A 79 5.70 3.19 8.58
N GLN A 80 5.51 4.45 8.28
CA GLN A 80 4.71 5.36 9.10
C GLN A 80 3.21 5.22 8.84
N ILE A 81 2.82 4.91 7.61
CA ILE A 81 1.41 4.87 7.22
C ILE A 81 0.85 3.46 7.12
N GLY A 82 1.71 2.45 7.15
CA GLY A 82 1.33 1.05 6.99
C GLY A 82 1.49 0.22 8.25
N ASN A 83 0.62 -0.76 8.39
CA ASN A 83 0.61 -1.76 9.46
C ASN A 83 0.40 -3.13 8.86
N PHE A 84 1.01 -4.14 9.45
CA PHE A 84 0.71 -5.53 9.14
C PHE A 84 0.32 -6.28 10.40
N THR A 85 -0.81 -6.98 10.34
CA THR A 85 -1.31 -7.84 11.43
C THR A 85 -1.48 -9.25 10.90
N ASP A 86 -0.82 -10.21 11.50
CA ASP A 86 -0.99 -11.61 11.17
C ASP A 86 -1.77 -12.36 12.27
N THR A 87 -1.91 -13.67 12.10
CA THR A 87 -2.64 -14.51 13.07
C THR A 87 -1.84 -14.79 14.35
N LYS A 88 -0.55 -14.49 14.37
CA LYS A 88 0.36 -14.86 15.48
C LYS A 88 0.93 -13.67 16.22
N SER A 89 1.04 -12.52 15.58
CA SER A 89 1.66 -11.35 16.17
C SER A 89 0.85 -10.10 15.89
N ASN A 90 1.06 -9.08 16.70
CA ASN A 90 0.51 -7.76 16.48
C ASN A 90 1.20 -7.08 15.31
N SER A 91 0.65 -5.95 14.91
CA SER A 91 1.12 -5.19 13.77
C SER A 91 2.60 -4.88 13.84
N THR A 92 3.28 -5.07 12.73
CA THR A 92 4.65 -4.64 12.53
C THR A 92 4.69 -3.72 11.32
N CYS A 93 5.56 -2.74 11.38
CA CYS A 93 5.82 -1.89 10.23
C CYS A 93 6.78 -2.59 9.28
N THR A 94 6.23 -3.31 8.31
CA THR A 94 7.03 -4.06 7.35
C THR A 94 6.37 -4.04 5.98
N THR A 95 7.17 -4.25 4.96
CA THR A 95 6.71 -4.41 3.57
C THR A 95 6.93 -5.83 3.05
N TYR A 96 7.32 -6.74 3.93
CA TYR A 96 7.64 -8.13 3.57
C TYR A 96 6.98 -9.07 4.56
N TRP A 97 6.15 -9.99 4.07
CA TRP A 97 5.34 -10.87 4.91
C TRP A 97 5.43 -12.31 4.41
N THR A 98 5.41 -13.27 5.32
CA THR A 98 5.48 -14.70 4.99
C THR A 98 4.28 -15.48 5.52
N THR A 99 3.32 -14.80 6.14
CA THR A 99 2.13 -15.41 6.73
C THR A 99 0.88 -14.75 6.18
N SER A 100 -0.27 -15.40 6.38
CA SER A 100 -1.56 -14.79 6.12
C SER A 100 -1.82 -13.66 7.10
N GLY A 101 -2.53 -12.64 6.66
CA GLY A 101 -2.86 -11.49 7.49
C GLY A 101 -3.40 -10.33 6.69
N LYS A 102 -3.40 -9.16 7.32
CA LYS A 102 -3.87 -7.91 6.73
C LYS A 102 -2.79 -6.86 6.76
N ALA A 103 -2.46 -6.32 5.60
CA ALA A 103 -1.63 -5.14 5.49
C ALA A 103 -2.54 -3.93 5.30
N THR A 104 -2.52 -3.00 6.23
CA THR A 104 -3.36 -1.81 6.22
C THR A 104 -2.51 -0.58 5.97
N ILE A 105 -2.87 0.21 4.97
CA ILE A 105 -2.15 1.43 4.60
C ILE A 105 -3.11 2.61 4.73
N ASN A 106 -2.79 3.54 5.63
CA ASN A 106 -3.63 4.69 5.91
C ASN A 106 -3.13 5.92 5.16
N PHE A 107 -3.99 6.46 4.31
CA PHE A 107 -3.71 7.69 3.57
C PHE A 107 -4.57 8.83 4.12
N HIS A 108 -3.93 9.86 4.63
CA HIS A 108 -4.59 11.10 5.05
C HIS A 108 -4.45 12.16 3.96
N SER A 109 -5.39 13.08 3.90
CA SER A 109 -5.32 14.18 2.91
C SER A 109 -4.02 14.96 3.02
N ASN A 110 -3.53 15.16 4.24
CA ASN A 110 -2.31 15.92 4.50
C ASN A 110 -1.05 15.15 4.07
N ASP A 111 -1.08 13.81 4.06
CA ASP A 111 0.08 13.01 3.64
C ASP A 111 0.44 13.30 2.19
N PHE A 112 -0.56 13.43 1.33
CA PHE A 112 -0.34 13.77 -0.07
C PHE A 112 0.37 15.10 -0.21
N ILE A 113 -0.10 16.12 0.49
CA ILE A 113 0.47 17.47 0.43
C ILE A 113 1.88 17.48 1.01
N GLN A 114 2.08 16.90 2.19
CA GLN A 114 3.40 16.85 2.85
C GLN A 114 4.40 16.10 1.99
N TYR A 115 3.98 15.01 1.39
CA TYR A 115 4.86 14.22 0.56
C TYR A 115 5.32 14.99 -0.67
N HIS A 116 4.43 15.72 -1.32
CA HIS A 116 4.78 16.57 -2.44
C HIS A 116 5.71 17.73 -2.02
N LEU A 117 5.52 18.27 -0.83
CA LEU A 117 6.40 19.28 -0.26
C LEU A 117 7.83 18.76 -0.08
N ILE A 118 7.98 17.53 0.42
CA ILE A 118 9.30 16.95 0.68
C ILE A 118 10.04 16.62 -0.62
N ASN A 119 9.33 16.12 -1.64
CA ASN A 119 9.95 15.55 -2.83
C ASN A 119 9.89 16.46 -4.06
N GLY A 120 9.09 17.50 -4.02
CA GLY A 120 8.93 18.41 -5.15
C GLY A 120 9.27 19.83 -4.78
N ASN A 121 10.48 20.28 -5.04
CA ASN A 121 10.87 21.66 -4.73
C ASN A 121 9.94 22.70 -5.35
N LYS A 122 9.46 22.44 -6.55
CA LYS A 122 8.51 23.33 -7.22
C LYS A 122 7.17 23.40 -6.48
N LEU A 123 6.70 22.26 -6.03
CA LEU A 123 5.46 22.18 -5.26
C LEU A 123 5.63 22.81 -3.89
N THR A 124 6.80 22.62 -3.27
CA THR A 124 7.15 23.27 -2.01
C THR A 124 7.08 24.79 -2.13
N ALA A 125 7.63 25.35 -3.19
CA ALA A 125 7.58 26.78 -3.43
C ALA A 125 6.15 27.28 -3.60
N LEU A 126 5.29 26.54 -4.31
CA LEU A 126 3.89 26.88 -4.50
C LEU A 126 3.10 26.86 -3.20
N LEU A 127 3.35 25.88 -2.34
CA LEU A 127 2.59 25.71 -1.10
C LEU A 127 3.07 26.60 0.04
N GLN A 128 4.19 27.25 -0.11
CA GLN A 128 4.71 28.21 0.86
C GLN A 128 4.22 29.64 0.61
N ILE A 129 3.49 29.85 -0.43
CA ILE A 129 2.94 31.17 -0.76
C ILE A 129 1.76 31.53 0.12
#